data_5030079aa9b98cd6a2aa053a0f437ce3
#
_entry.id   5030079aa9b98cd6a2aa053a0f437ce3
#
_cell.length_a   1.000
_cell.length_b   1.000
_cell.length_c   1.000
_cell.angle_alpha   90.00
_cell.angle_beta   90.00
_cell.angle_gamma   90.00
#
_symmetry.space_group_name_H-M   'P 1'
#
loop_
_entity.id
_entity.type
_entity.pdbx_description
1 polymer ?
#
loop_
_entity_poly.entity_id
_entity_poly.type
_entity_poly.pdbx_seq_one_letter_code
_entity_poly.pdbx_strand_id
1 'polypeptide(L)'
;MSTKVAAIAIVISLIISALLINAGSQGSIIVNGWPLFALCAPIGFLLHWTFFIPSYILRTDHYFDLIGSTSYVATAITAAMLSPSLDLRGIIICSMVVIWATRLGLFLFTRIKQDGKDVRLDVIKTKFIRFLNLWTLGGLWVLVTIGAGLAAMTSKTSLDIGLIGYIGIGLWLFGFIIEVMADSQKRQFRKDPNNKGKFISTGVWAWSQHPNYFGEITLWSGVALLAFPVLSGWQLATLVSPVFVYLLLTKVSGINLLDDIAKE
;
A
#
# COMPACT_ATOMS: atom_id res chain seq x y z
N MET A 1 -17.41 9.73 -11.86
CA MET A 1 -17.15 10.75 -10.80
C MET A 1 -17.06 12.14 -11.43
N SER A 2 -17.74 13.16 -10.86
CA SER A 2 -17.66 14.55 -11.36
C SER A 2 -16.34 15.21 -10.94
N THR A 3 -15.95 16.30 -11.63
CA THR A 3 -14.73 17.07 -11.27
C THR A 3 -14.84 17.69 -9.87
N LYS A 4 -16.02 18.12 -9.44
CA LYS A 4 -16.27 18.64 -8.09
C LYS A 4 -16.04 17.57 -7.03
N VAL A 5 -16.54 16.36 -7.24
CA VAL A 5 -16.33 15.23 -6.31
C VAL A 5 -14.85 14.85 -6.24
N ALA A 6 -14.14 14.86 -7.37
CA ALA A 6 -12.70 14.60 -7.38
C ALA A 6 -11.91 15.65 -6.59
N ALA A 7 -12.25 16.94 -6.74
CA ALA A 7 -11.60 18.01 -5.97
C ALA A 7 -11.85 17.86 -4.47
N ILE A 8 -13.08 17.55 -4.06
CA ILE A 8 -13.42 17.28 -2.66
C ILE A 8 -12.64 16.09 -2.12
N ALA A 9 -12.53 15.01 -2.91
CA ALA A 9 -11.77 13.81 -2.52
C ALA A 9 -10.28 14.12 -2.30
N ILE A 10 -9.67 14.98 -3.15
CA ILE A 10 -8.29 15.45 -2.94
C ILE A 10 -8.18 16.17 -1.58
N VAL A 11 -9.06 17.13 -1.30
CA VAL A 11 -9.03 17.88 -0.03
C VAL A 11 -9.17 16.95 1.16
N ILE A 12 -10.13 16.03 1.13
CA ILE A 12 -10.34 15.05 2.20
C ILE A 12 -9.09 14.18 2.38
N SER A 13 -8.48 13.72 1.28
CA SER A 13 -7.25 12.91 1.33
C SER A 13 -6.11 13.66 2.01
N LEU A 14 -5.95 14.96 1.71
CA LEU A 14 -4.91 15.78 2.33
C LEU A 14 -5.20 16.05 3.82
N ILE A 15 -6.46 16.25 4.20
CA ILE A 15 -6.84 16.41 5.60
C ILE A 15 -6.55 15.13 6.39
N ILE A 16 -6.96 13.97 5.87
CA ILE A 16 -6.68 12.66 6.50
C ILE A 16 -5.17 12.48 6.64
N SER A 17 -4.40 12.80 5.60
CA SER A 17 -2.94 12.70 5.63
C SER A 17 -2.32 13.61 6.68
N ALA A 18 -2.75 14.86 6.77
CA ALA A 18 -2.26 15.81 7.76
C ALA A 18 -2.55 15.33 9.20
N LEU A 19 -3.75 14.82 9.45
CA LEU A 19 -4.13 14.25 10.74
C LEU A 19 -3.28 13.03 11.10
N LEU A 20 -3.07 12.12 10.15
CA LEU A 20 -2.26 10.92 10.37
C LEU A 20 -0.77 11.26 10.56
N ILE A 21 -0.25 12.23 9.82
CA ILE A 21 1.13 12.71 9.98
C ILE A 21 1.30 13.34 11.37
N ASN A 22 0.35 14.15 11.80
CA ASN A 22 0.38 14.73 13.16
C ASN A 22 0.35 13.63 14.22
N ALA A 23 -0.56 12.68 14.10
CA ALA A 23 -0.70 11.56 15.03
C ALA A 23 0.56 10.68 15.10
N GLY A 24 1.08 10.24 13.96
CA GLY A 24 2.28 9.40 13.86
C GLY A 24 3.54 10.10 14.36
N SER A 25 3.58 11.43 14.29
CA SER A 25 4.72 12.25 14.72
C SER A 25 4.86 12.38 16.23
N GLN A 26 3.82 12.15 17.01
CA GLN A 26 3.84 12.43 18.47
C GLN A 26 4.85 11.59 19.26
N GLY A 27 5.19 10.43 18.91
CA GLY A 27 6.23 9.62 19.57
C GLY A 27 7.48 9.46 18.72
N SER A 28 7.60 10.23 17.65
CA SER A 28 8.68 10.08 16.69
C SER A 28 10.00 10.68 17.16
N ILE A 29 11.12 10.06 16.77
CA ILE A 29 12.47 10.60 16.88
C ILE A 29 12.51 11.96 16.13
N ILE A 30 13.28 12.91 16.67
CA ILE A 30 13.49 14.22 16.05
C ILE A 30 14.81 14.21 15.27
N VAL A 31 14.74 14.56 14.01
CA VAL A 31 15.89 14.70 13.10
C VAL A 31 15.87 16.10 12.52
N ASN A 32 16.96 16.87 12.71
CA ASN A 32 17.07 18.26 12.25
C ASN A 32 15.87 19.15 12.68
N GLY A 33 15.35 18.94 13.90
CA GLY A 33 14.23 19.72 14.45
C GLY A 33 12.85 19.25 14.01
N TRP A 34 12.72 18.21 13.18
CA TRP A 34 11.46 17.68 12.69
C TRP A 34 11.23 16.23 13.13
N PRO A 35 9.99 15.82 13.43
CA PRO A 35 9.67 14.41 13.64
C PRO A 35 10.02 13.59 12.41
N LEU A 36 10.77 12.50 12.58
CA LEU A 36 11.20 11.65 11.47
C LEU A 36 10.01 11.06 10.70
N PHE A 37 8.91 10.75 11.41
CA PHE A 37 7.66 10.33 10.75
C PHE A 37 7.17 11.39 9.76
N ALA A 38 7.14 12.69 10.17
CA ALA A 38 6.69 13.78 9.31
C ALA A 38 7.62 14.03 8.12
N LEU A 39 8.91 13.72 8.24
CA LEU A 39 9.86 13.80 7.12
C LEU A 39 9.63 12.70 6.08
N CYS A 40 9.29 11.47 6.53
CA CYS A 40 9.15 10.32 5.66
C CYS A 40 7.75 10.19 5.06
N ALA A 41 6.71 10.54 5.80
CA ALA A 41 5.31 10.37 5.40
C ALA A 41 4.91 11.04 4.07
N PRO A 42 5.43 12.24 3.70
CA PRO A 42 5.11 12.88 2.42
C PRO A 42 5.75 12.23 1.19
N ILE A 43 6.74 11.34 1.35
CA ILE A 43 7.52 10.77 0.22
C ILE A 43 6.59 10.13 -0.81
N GLY A 44 5.56 9.39 -0.36
CA GLY A 44 4.58 8.79 -1.25
C GLY A 44 3.86 9.82 -2.11
N PHE A 45 3.42 10.94 -1.54
CA PHE A 45 2.77 12.02 -2.27
C PHE A 45 3.73 12.71 -3.23
N LEU A 46 4.96 13.00 -2.80
CA LEU A 46 5.97 13.65 -3.63
C LEU A 46 6.27 12.82 -4.88
N LEU A 47 6.46 11.51 -4.74
CA LEU A 47 6.67 10.63 -5.88
C LEU A 47 5.44 10.58 -6.79
N HIS A 48 4.25 10.37 -6.23
CA HIS A 48 3.02 10.34 -7.03
C HIS A 48 2.78 11.64 -7.79
N TRP A 49 2.93 12.80 -7.17
CA TRP A 49 2.71 14.09 -7.85
C TRP A 49 3.81 14.43 -8.86
N THR A 50 5.06 14.05 -8.59
CA THR A 50 6.15 14.21 -9.55
C THR A 50 5.87 13.42 -10.83
N PHE A 51 5.46 12.16 -10.70
CA PHE A 51 5.18 11.30 -11.84
C PHE A 51 3.79 11.52 -12.45
N PHE A 52 2.87 12.15 -11.74
CA PHE A 52 1.60 12.62 -12.30
C PHE A 52 1.81 13.56 -13.48
N ILE A 53 2.79 14.48 -13.40
CA ILE A 53 3.03 15.50 -14.43
C ILE A 53 3.30 14.86 -15.81
N PRO A 54 4.37 14.03 -15.97
CA PRO A 54 4.61 13.37 -17.25
C PRO A 54 3.49 12.39 -17.62
N SER A 55 2.87 11.72 -16.66
CA SER A 55 1.76 10.80 -16.94
C SER A 55 0.52 11.51 -17.49
N TYR A 56 0.22 12.72 -17.01
CA TYR A 56 -0.87 13.54 -17.53
C TYR A 56 -0.58 14.05 -18.95
N ILE A 57 0.66 14.51 -19.21
CA ILE A 57 1.09 14.99 -20.53
C ILE A 57 1.02 13.85 -21.56
N LEU A 58 1.53 12.68 -21.20
CA LEU A 58 1.57 11.49 -22.07
C LEU A 58 0.28 10.67 -22.04
N ARG A 59 -0.71 11.07 -21.24
CA ARG A 59 -1.99 10.37 -21.04
C ARG A 59 -1.82 8.88 -20.73
N THR A 60 -0.89 8.56 -19.82
CA THR A 60 -0.54 7.19 -19.45
C THR A 60 -0.66 6.96 -17.94
N ASP A 61 -1.07 5.76 -17.55
CA ASP A 61 -1.08 5.24 -16.18
C ASP A 61 -0.11 4.09 -15.99
N HIS A 62 0.68 3.79 -17.04
CA HIS A 62 1.54 2.61 -17.11
C HIS A 62 2.48 2.46 -15.91
N TYR A 63 2.92 3.57 -15.34
CA TYR A 63 3.86 3.57 -14.22
C TYR A 63 3.22 3.73 -12.84
N PHE A 64 1.88 3.83 -12.77
CA PHE A 64 1.18 4.11 -11.52
C PHE A 64 1.50 3.09 -10.42
N ASP A 65 1.37 1.80 -10.71
CA ASP A 65 1.65 0.72 -9.76
C ASP A 65 3.14 0.65 -9.38
N LEU A 66 4.03 0.92 -10.35
CA LEU A 66 5.48 0.95 -10.10
C LEU A 66 5.85 2.10 -9.16
N ILE A 67 5.26 3.28 -9.36
CA ILE A 67 5.46 4.44 -8.48
C ILE A 67 4.90 4.16 -7.09
N GLY A 68 3.73 3.51 -6.98
CA GLY A 68 3.18 3.06 -5.71
C GLY A 68 4.17 2.18 -4.95
N SER A 69 4.68 1.14 -5.58
CA SER A 69 5.66 0.23 -4.98
C SER A 69 6.98 0.94 -4.63
N THR A 70 7.49 1.79 -5.52
CA THR A 70 8.69 2.60 -5.26
C THR A 70 8.48 3.54 -4.07
N SER A 71 7.29 4.06 -3.88
CA SER A 71 6.95 4.95 -2.75
C SER A 71 7.05 4.23 -1.41
N TYR A 72 6.59 2.97 -1.31
CA TYR A 72 6.77 2.16 -0.10
C TYR A 72 8.25 1.93 0.20
N VAL A 73 9.02 1.51 -0.80
CA VAL A 73 10.45 1.24 -0.66
C VAL A 73 11.20 2.51 -0.26
N ALA A 74 10.96 3.62 -0.94
CA ALA A 74 11.61 4.89 -0.65
C ALA A 74 11.30 5.38 0.77
N THR A 75 10.03 5.31 1.19
CA THR A 75 9.60 5.71 2.54
C THR A 75 10.28 4.86 3.61
N ALA A 76 10.26 3.52 3.45
CA ALA A 76 10.86 2.61 4.42
C ALA A 76 12.38 2.76 4.51
N ILE A 77 13.08 2.83 3.37
CA ILE A 77 14.54 2.99 3.34
C ILE A 77 14.93 4.35 3.91
N THR A 78 14.23 5.44 3.56
CA THR A 78 14.53 6.78 4.11
C THR A 78 14.35 6.80 5.62
N ALA A 79 13.29 6.20 6.15
CA ALA A 79 13.09 6.10 7.59
C ALA A 79 14.21 5.30 8.27
N ALA A 80 14.63 4.19 7.67
CA ALA A 80 15.73 3.37 8.19
C ALA A 80 17.08 4.10 8.16
N MET A 81 17.38 4.83 7.08
CA MET A 81 18.64 5.56 6.92
C MET A 81 18.74 6.80 7.81
N LEU A 82 17.63 7.49 8.04
CA LEU A 82 17.61 8.71 8.85
C LEU A 82 17.38 8.44 10.34
N SER A 83 16.98 7.22 10.74
CA SER A 83 16.82 6.87 12.14
C SER A 83 18.19 6.66 12.80
N PRO A 84 18.56 7.49 13.80
CA PRO A 84 19.85 7.37 14.48
C PRO A 84 19.94 6.12 15.39
N SER A 85 18.81 5.49 15.69
CA SER A 85 18.69 4.36 16.63
C SER A 85 17.68 3.32 16.14
N LEU A 86 17.79 2.93 14.86
CA LEU A 86 16.92 1.90 14.30
C LEU A 86 17.18 0.57 15.01
N ASP A 87 16.17 0.06 15.69
CA ASP A 87 16.23 -1.21 16.41
C ASP A 87 15.91 -2.42 15.52
N LEU A 88 16.01 -3.64 16.07
CA LEU A 88 15.73 -4.88 15.35
C LEU A 88 14.29 -4.90 14.79
N ARG A 89 13.31 -4.35 15.52
CA ARG A 89 11.92 -4.22 15.08
C ARG A 89 11.80 -3.36 13.83
N GLY A 90 12.45 -2.21 13.83
CA GLY A 90 12.50 -1.30 12.69
C GLY A 90 13.17 -1.93 11.46
N ILE A 91 14.27 -2.68 11.66
CA ILE A 91 14.96 -3.41 10.59
C ILE A 91 14.04 -4.47 9.97
N ILE A 92 13.33 -5.24 10.80
CA ILE A 92 12.39 -6.27 10.34
C ILE A 92 11.24 -5.63 9.55
N ILE A 93 10.62 -4.56 10.07
CA ILE A 93 9.53 -3.86 9.37
C ILE A 93 10.01 -3.31 8.03
N CYS A 94 11.17 -2.65 8.01
CA CYS A 94 11.77 -2.16 6.77
C CYS A 94 11.94 -3.29 5.73
N SER A 95 12.51 -4.41 6.16
CA SER A 95 12.73 -5.57 5.30
C SER A 95 11.41 -6.14 4.77
N MET A 96 10.40 -6.28 5.62
CA MET A 96 9.07 -6.74 5.24
C MET A 96 8.44 -5.85 4.16
N VAL A 97 8.47 -4.53 4.36
CA VAL A 97 7.92 -3.56 3.41
C VAL A 97 8.68 -3.60 2.09
N VAL A 98 10.01 -3.60 2.13
CA VAL A 98 10.85 -3.61 0.92
C VAL A 98 10.66 -4.88 0.12
N ILE A 99 10.64 -6.06 0.77
CA ILE A 99 10.44 -7.36 0.10
C ILE A 99 9.06 -7.39 -0.56
N TRP A 100 8.01 -7.05 0.19
CA TRP A 100 6.63 -7.06 -0.32
C TRP A 100 6.44 -6.06 -1.47
N ALA A 101 6.85 -4.80 -1.29
CA ALA A 101 6.66 -3.76 -2.30
C ALA A 101 7.45 -4.03 -3.58
N THR A 102 8.70 -4.50 -3.46
CA THR A 102 9.52 -4.86 -4.63
C THR A 102 8.88 -6.01 -5.41
N ARG A 103 8.45 -7.07 -4.71
CA ARG A 103 7.77 -8.22 -5.34
C ARG A 103 6.49 -7.79 -6.03
N LEU A 104 5.63 -7.03 -5.33
CA LEU A 104 4.34 -6.58 -5.89
C LEU A 104 4.54 -5.66 -7.09
N GLY A 105 5.46 -4.69 -7.00
CA GLY A 105 5.75 -3.76 -8.08
C GLY A 105 6.26 -4.47 -9.35
N LEU A 106 7.17 -5.43 -9.20
CA LEU A 106 7.66 -6.24 -10.33
C LEU A 106 6.54 -7.10 -10.93
N PHE A 107 5.69 -7.68 -10.09
CA PHE A 107 4.56 -8.48 -10.55
C PHE A 107 3.56 -7.61 -11.35
N LEU A 108 3.13 -6.48 -10.82
CA LEU A 108 2.17 -5.58 -11.47
C LEU A 108 2.74 -4.97 -12.75
N PHE A 109 4.00 -4.54 -12.75
CA PHE A 109 4.67 -4.00 -13.93
C PHE A 109 4.77 -5.02 -15.07
N THR A 110 5.11 -6.28 -14.74
CA THR A 110 5.17 -7.36 -15.75
C THR A 110 3.78 -7.72 -16.26
N ARG A 111 2.75 -7.64 -15.41
CA ARG A 111 1.35 -7.90 -15.80
C ARG A 111 0.85 -6.88 -16.80
N ILE A 112 1.07 -5.57 -16.58
CA ILE A 112 0.63 -4.51 -17.51
C ILE A 112 1.22 -4.71 -18.91
N LYS A 113 2.46 -5.17 -19.01
CA LYS A 113 3.08 -5.48 -20.30
C LYS A 113 2.39 -6.64 -21.04
N GLN A 114 1.75 -7.57 -20.33
CA GLN A 114 1.10 -8.75 -20.89
C GLN A 114 -0.39 -8.53 -21.19
N ASP A 115 -1.12 -7.87 -20.29
CA ASP A 115 -2.59 -7.71 -20.34
C ASP A 115 -3.04 -6.44 -21.12
N GLY A 116 -2.11 -5.53 -21.44
CA GLY A 116 -2.41 -4.28 -22.16
C GLY A 116 -2.94 -3.15 -21.28
N LYS A 117 -3.58 -2.14 -21.89
CA LYS A 117 -4.04 -0.92 -21.23
C LYS A 117 -5.36 -1.13 -20.48
N ASP A 118 -5.50 -0.50 -19.31
CA ASP A 118 -6.79 -0.41 -18.62
C ASP A 118 -7.68 0.68 -19.30
N VAL A 119 -8.61 0.24 -20.11
CA VAL A 119 -9.53 1.10 -20.88
C VAL A 119 -10.36 2.01 -19.96
N ARG A 120 -10.63 1.58 -18.72
CA ARG A 120 -11.45 2.34 -17.74
C ARG A 120 -10.80 3.66 -17.34
N LEU A 121 -9.48 3.74 -17.38
CA LEU A 121 -8.72 4.93 -17.06
C LEU A 121 -8.60 5.92 -18.23
N ASP A 122 -8.92 5.53 -19.45
CA ASP A 122 -8.75 6.38 -20.63
C ASP A 122 -9.55 7.69 -20.55
N VAL A 123 -10.77 7.65 -19.98
CA VAL A 123 -11.58 8.85 -19.73
C VAL A 123 -11.03 9.70 -18.59
N ILE A 124 -10.44 9.07 -17.57
CA ILE A 124 -9.91 9.76 -16.40
C ILE A 124 -8.63 10.53 -16.75
N LYS A 125 -7.74 9.94 -17.56
CA LYS A 125 -6.47 10.54 -18.00
C LYS A 125 -6.62 11.86 -18.74
N THR A 126 -7.78 12.11 -19.38
CA THR A 126 -8.05 13.35 -20.12
C THR A 126 -8.51 14.51 -19.24
N LYS A 127 -8.87 14.27 -17.98
CA LYS A 127 -9.43 15.25 -17.04
C LYS A 127 -8.47 15.50 -15.89
N PHE A 128 -7.75 16.64 -15.90
CA PHE A 128 -6.69 16.99 -14.96
C PHE A 128 -7.04 16.67 -13.50
N ILE A 129 -8.13 17.23 -12.96
CA ILE A 129 -8.52 17.05 -11.56
C ILE A 129 -8.85 15.59 -11.22
N ARG A 130 -9.50 14.87 -12.15
CA ARG A 130 -9.84 13.44 -11.90
C ARG A 130 -8.59 12.58 -11.89
N PHE A 131 -7.64 12.85 -12.78
CA PHE A 131 -6.40 12.12 -12.84
C PHE A 131 -5.47 12.48 -11.67
N LEU A 132 -5.42 13.77 -11.31
CA LEU A 132 -4.71 14.20 -10.09
C LEU A 132 -5.28 13.54 -8.83
N ASN A 133 -6.62 13.39 -8.75
CA ASN A 133 -7.23 12.67 -7.63
C ASN A 133 -6.75 11.21 -7.54
N LEU A 134 -6.64 10.50 -8.66
CA LEU A 134 -6.12 9.12 -8.68
C LEU A 134 -4.70 9.07 -8.08
N TRP A 135 -3.80 9.96 -8.53
CA TRP A 135 -2.44 10.04 -8.03
C TRP A 135 -2.35 10.48 -6.56
N THR A 136 -3.24 11.38 -6.13
CA THR A 136 -3.31 11.80 -4.73
C THR A 136 -3.81 10.65 -3.84
N LEU A 137 -4.80 9.89 -4.29
CA LEU A 137 -5.25 8.68 -3.60
C LEU A 137 -4.14 7.62 -3.51
N GLY A 138 -3.28 7.50 -4.53
CA GLY A 138 -2.09 6.64 -4.46
C GLY A 138 -1.13 7.04 -3.33
N GLY A 139 -0.86 8.34 -3.18
CA GLY A 139 -0.06 8.85 -2.06
C GLY A 139 -0.69 8.61 -0.69
N LEU A 140 -2.01 8.83 -0.57
CA LEU A 140 -2.76 8.52 0.65
C LEU A 140 -2.71 7.02 0.97
N TRP A 141 -2.90 6.17 -0.05
CA TRP A 141 -2.82 4.72 0.09
C TRP A 141 -1.48 4.31 0.71
N VAL A 142 -0.36 4.77 0.14
CA VAL A 142 0.98 4.47 0.68
C VAL A 142 1.08 4.91 2.14
N LEU A 143 0.72 6.16 2.45
CA LEU A 143 0.83 6.72 3.81
C LEU A 143 0.02 5.92 4.84
N VAL A 144 -1.25 5.63 4.55
CA VAL A 144 -2.12 4.95 5.52
C VAL A 144 -1.67 3.50 5.70
N THR A 145 -1.32 2.82 4.62
CA THR A 145 -0.92 1.41 4.66
C THR A 145 0.38 1.21 5.43
N ILE A 146 1.42 2.01 5.16
CA ILE A 146 2.71 1.89 5.86
C ILE A 146 2.68 2.53 7.26
N GLY A 147 1.65 3.30 7.58
CA GLY A 147 1.60 4.20 8.73
C GLY A 147 2.01 3.57 10.05
N ALA A 148 1.47 2.39 10.40
CA ALA A 148 1.84 1.68 11.64
C ALA A 148 3.32 1.27 11.65
N GLY A 149 3.79 0.69 10.55
CA GLY A 149 5.19 0.30 10.39
C GLY A 149 6.13 1.51 10.46
N LEU A 150 5.79 2.59 9.75
CA LEU A 150 6.56 3.82 9.77
C LEU A 150 6.61 4.45 11.18
N ALA A 151 5.48 4.46 11.91
CA ALA A 151 5.43 4.97 13.28
C ALA A 151 6.34 4.16 14.21
N ALA A 152 6.40 2.84 14.06
CA ALA A 152 7.30 1.99 14.83
C ALA A 152 8.78 2.21 14.47
N MET A 153 9.11 2.30 13.18
CA MET A 153 10.48 2.55 12.68
C MET A 153 11.03 3.91 13.14
N THR A 154 10.15 4.87 13.36
CA THR A 154 10.51 6.23 13.77
C THR A 154 10.23 6.51 15.25
N SER A 155 9.80 5.52 16.02
CA SER A 155 9.46 5.67 17.44
C SER A 155 10.68 5.94 18.30
N LYS A 156 10.51 6.79 19.35
CA LYS A 156 11.48 6.94 20.44
C LYS A 156 11.52 5.74 21.37
N THR A 157 10.46 4.93 21.39
CA THR A 157 10.34 3.74 22.23
C THR A 157 10.94 2.55 21.49
N SER A 158 11.95 1.93 22.10
CA SER A 158 12.52 0.67 21.64
C SER A 158 12.26 -0.41 22.69
N LEU A 159 11.73 -1.55 22.25
CA LEU A 159 11.43 -2.71 23.07
C LEU A 159 11.88 -3.98 22.37
N ASP A 160 12.27 -4.98 23.12
CA ASP A 160 12.52 -6.32 22.57
C ASP A 160 11.28 -6.88 21.87
N ILE A 161 11.49 -7.79 20.93
CA ILE A 161 10.40 -8.45 20.21
C ILE A 161 9.78 -9.49 21.17
N GLY A 162 8.64 -9.10 21.76
CA GLY A 162 7.85 -10.01 22.58
C GLY A 162 6.92 -10.91 21.76
N LEU A 163 6.08 -11.69 22.44
CA LEU A 163 5.16 -12.65 21.83
C LEU A 163 4.28 -12.02 20.74
N ILE A 164 3.72 -10.83 20.99
CA ILE A 164 2.88 -10.11 20.01
C ILE A 164 3.67 -9.81 18.74
N GLY A 165 4.94 -9.41 18.86
CA GLY A 165 5.82 -9.16 17.72
C GLY A 165 6.10 -10.41 16.90
N TYR A 166 6.37 -11.55 17.55
CA TYR A 166 6.56 -12.84 16.86
C TYR A 166 5.29 -13.32 16.15
N ILE A 167 4.12 -13.13 16.76
CA ILE A 167 2.82 -13.39 16.09
C ILE A 167 2.68 -12.49 14.85
N GLY A 168 3.04 -11.20 14.96
CA GLY A 168 3.03 -10.26 13.84
C GLY A 168 3.93 -10.73 12.69
N ILE A 169 5.15 -11.19 12.99
CA ILE A 169 6.08 -11.76 12.00
C ILE A 169 5.47 -13.00 11.32
N GLY A 170 4.89 -13.90 12.12
CA GLY A 170 4.25 -15.12 11.61
C GLY A 170 3.07 -14.81 10.68
N LEU A 171 2.21 -13.85 11.04
CA LEU A 171 1.10 -13.40 10.19
C LEU A 171 1.59 -12.75 8.91
N TRP A 172 2.64 -11.95 8.98
CA TRP A 172 3.21 -11.35 7.78
C TRP A 172 3.72 -12.42 6.81
N LEU A 173 4.51 -13.38 7.30
CA LEU A 173 5.03 -14.47 6.48
C LEU A 173 3.89 -15.30 5.86
N PHE A 174 2.89 -15.66 6.65
CA PHE A 174 1.74 -16.42 6.17
C PHE A 174 0.97 -15.65 5.09
N GLY A 175 0.63 -14.37 5.35
CA GLY A 175 -0.08 -13.52 4.38
C GLY A 175 0.71 -13.32 3.09
N PHE A 176 2.02 -13.07 3.19
CA PHE A 176 2.91 -12.92 2.04
C PHE A 176 2.97 -14.19 1.17
N ILE A 177 3.09 -15.36 1.80
CA ILE A 177 3.10 -16.64 1.08
C ILE A 177 1.77 -16.86 0.33
N ILE A 178 0.62 -16.63 1.00
CA ILE A 178 -0.70 -16.76 0.38
C ILE A 178 -0.85 -15.79 -0.80
N GLU A 179 -0.44 -14.54 -0.67
CA GLU A 179 -0.51 -13.54 -1.74
C GLU A 179 0.35 -13.96 -2.94
N VAL A 180 1.60 -14.36 -2.71
CA VAL A 180 2.52 -14.83 -3.76
C VAL A 180 1.97 -16.05 -4.48
N MET A 181 1.45 -17.03 -3.73
CA MET A 181 0.84 -18.24 -4.30
C MET A 181 -0.38 -17.90 -5.14
N ALA A 182 -1.29 -17.07 -4.62
CA ALA A 182 -2.50 -16.66 -5.31
C ALA A 182 -2.20 -15.97 -6.65
N ASP A 183 -1.30 -14.99 -6.63
CA ASP A 183 -0.90 -14.26 -7.83
C ASP A 183 -0.20 -15.17 -8.85
N SER A 184 0.67 -16.06 -8.39
CA SER A 184 1.37 -17.03 -9.24
C SER A 184 0.40 -18.02 -9.90
N GLN A 185 -0.52 -18.60 -9.14
CA GLN A 185 -1.54 -19.52 -9.65
C GLN A 185 -2.45 -18.84 -10.67
N LYS A 186 -2.91 -17.59 -10.39
CA LYS A 186 -3.75 -16.82 -11.31
C LYS A 186 -3.01 -16.49 -12.61
N ARG A 187 -1.73 -16.11 -12.51
CA ARG A 187 -0.89 -15.84 -13.67
C ARG A 187 -0.69 -17.10 -14.54
N GLN A 188 -0.44 -18.25 -13.90
CA GLN A 188 -0.28 -19.52 -14.61
C GLN A 188 -1.58 -19.96 -15.30
N PHE A 189 -2.72 -19.83 -14.59
CA PHE A 189 -4.04 -20.16 -15.13
C PHE A 189 -4.37 -19.33 -16.37
N ARG A 190 -4.06 -18.01 -16.36
CA ARG A 190 -4.32 -17.11 -17.49
C ARG A 190 -3.41 -17.34 -18.70
N LYS A 191 -2.25 -17.97 -18.52
CA LYS A 191 -1.34 -18.29 -19.62
C LYS A 191 -1.85 -19.42 -20.50
N ASP A 192 -2.72 -20.29 -20.01
CA ASP A 192 -3.31 -21.39 -20.78
C ASP A 192 -4.48 -20.84 -21.62
N PRO A 193 -4.43 -20.87 -22.96
CA PRO A 193 -5.50 -20.40 -23.84
C PRO A 193 -6.84 -21.12 -23.60
N ASN A 194 -6.81 -22.36 -23.12
CA ASN A 194 -8.01 -23.15 -22.81
C ASN A 194 -8.80 -22.59 -21.61
N ASN A 195 -8.18 -21.70 -20.82
CA ASN A 195 -8.79 -21.05 -19.66
C ASN A 195 -9.39 -19.67 -20.00
N LYS A 196 -9.34 -19.25 -21.26
CA LYS A 196 -9.92 -17.97 -21.67
C LYS A 196 -11.42 -17.91 -21.34
N GLY A 197 -11.85 -16.87 -20.63
CA GLY A 197 -13.23 -16.71 -20.16
C GLY A 197 -13.63 -17.58 -18.97
N LYS A 198 -12.71 -18.36 -18.38
CA LYS A 198 -12.97 -19.19 -17.19
C LYS A 198 -12.43 -18.53 -15.92
N PHE A 199 -13.03 -18.90 -14.78
CA PHE A 199 -12.56 -18.52 -13.45
C PHE A 199 -11.67 -19.61 -12.89
N ILE A 200 -10.57 -19.19 -12.21
CA ILE A 200 -9.72 -20.12 -11.46
C ILE A 200 -10.44 -20.58 -10.20
N SER A 201 -10.48 -21.91 -9.97
CA SER A 201 -11.13 -22.54 -8.81
C SER A 201 -10.24 -23.62 -8.17
N THR A 202 -8.93 -23.58 -8.43
CA THR A 202 -7.96 -24.58 -7.94
C THR A 202 -6.93 -23.93 -7.01
N GLY A 203 -6.26 -24.76 -6.21
CA GLY A 203 -5.26 -24.29 -5.24
C GLY A 203 -5.88 -23.35 -4.19
N VAL A 204 -5.23 -22.23 -3.88
CA VAL A 204 -5.76 -21.29 -2.89
C VAL A 204 -7.05 -20.58 -3.36
N TRP A 205 -7.33 -20.57 -4.65
CA TRP A 205 -8.56 -20.03 -5.25
C TRP A 205 -9.79 -20.95 -5.03
N ALA A 206 -9.58 -22.18 -4.58
CA ALA A 206 -10.68 -23.05 -4.13
C ALA A 206 -11.24 -22.62 -2.76
N TRP A 207 -10.46 -21.89 -1.97
CA TRP A 207 -10.84 -21.49 -0.61
C TRP A 207 -11.51 -20.11 -0.57
N SER A 208 -11.17 -19.24 -1.47
CA SER A 208 -11.66 -17.86 -1.52
C SER A 208 -11.65 -17.32 -2.95
N GLN A 209 -12.58 -16.41 -3.25
CA GLN A 209 -12.60 -15.68 -4.53
C GLN A 209 -11.46 -14.68 -4.65
N HIS A 210 -10.87 -14.25 -3.52
CA HIS A 210 -9.81 -13.25 -3.47
C HIS A 210 -8.72 -13.62 -2.45
N PRO A 211 -8.00 -14.76 -2.63
CA PRO A 211 -7.00 -15.22 -1.68
C PRO A 211 -5.78 -14.27 -1.61
N ASN A 212 -5.46 -13.56 -2.70
CA ASN A 212 -4.43 -12.53 -2.69
C ASN A 212 -4.79 -11.33 -1.79
N TYR A 213 -6.06 -10.89 -1.78
CA TYR A 213 -6.53 -9.84 -0.87
C TYR A 213 -6.48 -10.29 0.60
N PHE A 214 -6.88 -11.52 0.85
CA PHE A 214 -6.73 -12.11 2.19
C PHE A 214 -5.26 -12.13 2.63
N GLY A 215 -4.35 -12.51 1.75
CA GLY A 215 -2.91 -12.46 1.99
C GLY A 215 -2.43 -11.05 2.34
N GLU A 216 -2.79 -10.06 1.52
CA GLU A 216 -2.40 -8.66 1.72
C GLU A 216 -2.95 -8.06 3.03
N ILE A 217 -4.22 -8.29 3.35
CA ILE A 217 -4.81 -7.86 4.62
C ILE A 217 -4.10 -8.51 5.81
N THR A 218 -3.80 -9.80 5.71
CA THR A 218 -3.13 -10.56 6.77
C THR A 218 -1.71 -10.06 7.02
N LEU A 219 -0.92 -9.83 5.96
CA LEU A 219 0.45 -9.35 6.13
C LEU A 219 0.51 -7.92 6.71
N TRP A 220 -0.39 -7.02 6.31
CA TRP A 220 -0.45 -5.68 6.91
C TRP A 220 -0.97 -5.70 8.35
N SER A 221 -1.84 -6.65 8.71
CA SER A 221 -2.19 -6.94 10.12
C SER A 221 -0.97 -7.41 10.89
N GLY A 222 -0.11 -8.23 10.29
CA GLY A 222 1.16 -8.65 10.86
C GLY A 222 2.10 -7.48 11.14
N VAL A 223 2.25 -6.54 10.19
CA VAL A 223 3.04 -5.30 10.40
C VAL A 223 2.47 -4.47 11.55
N ALA A 224 1.14 -4.30 11.60
CA ALA A 224 0.48 -3.54 12.66
C ALA A 224 0.69 -4.17 14.05
N LEU A 225 0.62 -5.50 14.18
CA LEU A 225 0.91 -6.21 15.42
C LEU A 225 2.38 -6.10 15.84
N LEU A 226 3.30 -6.19 14.88
CA LEU A 226 4.72 -6.00 15.16
C LEU A 226 5.00 -4.56 15.61
N ALA A 227 4.31 -3.57 15.06
CA ALA A 227 4.45 -2.16 15.42
C ALA A 227 3.82 -1.82 16.78
N PHE A 228 2.68 -2.42 17.12
CA PHE A 228 1.82 -2.06 18.23
C PHE A 228 2.54 -1.81 19.58
N PRO A 229 3.48 -2.68 20.06
CA PRO A 229 4.07 -2.52 21.38
C PRO A 229 4.89 -1.25 21.62
N VAL A 230 5.37 -0.60 20.55
CA VAL A 230 6.20 0.61 20.62
C VAL A 230 5.41 1.88 20.29
N LEU A 231 4.12 1.76 19.97
CA LEU A 231 3.24 2.89 19.70
C LEU A 231 2.58 3.40 20.98
N SER A 232 2.48 4.71 21.13
CA SER A 232 1.85 5.36 22.29
C SER A 232 1.00 6.56 21.86
N GLY A 233 0.01 6.90 22.70
CA GLY A 233 -0.83 8.06 22.48
C GLY A 233 -1.51 8.04 21.10
N TRP A 234 -1.45 9.14 20.38
CA TRP A 234 -2.06 9.26 19.06
C TRP A 234 -1.38 8.45 17.96
N GLN A 235 -0.14 7.95 18.18
CA GLN A 235 0.47 7.00 17.22
C GLN A 235 -0.40 5.76 17.01
N LEU A 236 -1.22 5.36 17.98
CA LEU A 236 -2.17 4.25 17.86
C LEU A 236 -3.17 4.46 16.71
N ALA A 237 -3.43 5.71 16.29
CA ALA A 237 -4.27 5.97 15.13
C ALA A 237 -3.68 5.40 13.83
N THR A 238 -2.38 5.18 13.75
CA THR A 238 -1.73 4.56 12.58
C THR A 238 -2.09 3.08 12.43
N LEU A 239 -2.61 2.42 13.48
CA LEU A 239 -3.12 1.05 13.44
C LEU A 239 -4.40 0.91 12.58
N VAL A 240 -4.94 2.01 12.06
CA VAL A 240 -5.99 1.98 11.03
C VAL A 240 -5.53 1.27 9.74
N SER A 241 -4.21 1.10 9.55
CA SER A 241 -3.59 0.51 8.36
C SER A 241 -4.28 -0.77 7.85
N PRO A 242 -4.39 -1.89 8.60
CA PRO A 242 -5.03 -3.10 8.08
C PRO A 242 -6.54 -2.93 7.82
N VAL A 243 -7.23 -2.09 8.58
CA VAL A 243 -8.65 -1.76 8.34
C VAL A 243 -8.79 -1.00 7.03
N PHE A 244 -7.89 -0.06 6.76
CA PHE A 244 -7.86 0.69 5.51
C PHE A 244 -7.61 -0.24 4.32
N VAL A 245 -6.61 -1.13 4.40
CA VAL A 245 -6.32 -2.12 3.35
C VAL A 245 -7.54 -3.00 3.09
N TYR A 246 -8.20 -3.49 4.15
CA TYR A 246 -9.44 -4.25 4.02
C TYR A 246 -10.53 -3.47 3.27
N LEU A 247 -10.83 -2.24 3.70
CA LEU A 247 -11.87 -1.41 3.07
C LEU A 247 -11.53 -1.08 1.61
N LEU A 248 -10.26 -0.78 1.34
CA LEU A 248 -9.79 -0.44 0.02
C LEU A 248 -9.95 -1.61 -0.96
N LEU A 249 -9.49 -2.80 -0.58
CA LEU A 249 -9.55 -4.00 -1.43
C LEU A 249 -10.98 -4.55 -1.58
N THR A 250 -11.84 -4.41 -0.55
CA THR A 250 -13.18 -5.00 -0.58
C THR A 250 -14.27 -4.02 -1.03
N LYS A 251 -14.12 -2.71 -0.79
CA LYS A 251 -15.18 -1.72 -1.04
C LYS A 251 -14.88 -0.68 -2.10
N VAL A 252 -13.59 -0.34 -2.29
CA VAL A 252 -13.23 0.81 -3.15
C VAL A 252 -12.69 0.38 -4.51
N SER A 253 -11.70 -0.52 -4.56
CA SER A 253 -10.95 -0.84 -5.78
C SER A 253 -11.05 -2.30 -6.24
N GLY A 254 -11.50 -3.19 -5.37
CA GLY A 254 -11.39 -4.63 -5.60
C GLY A 254 -12.70 -5.29 -6.04
N ILE A 255 -13.42 -5.85 -5.09
CA ILE A 255 -14.53 -6.80 -5.33
C ILE A 255 -15.68 -6.13 -6.07
N ASN A 256 -16.14 -4.96 -5.65
CA ASN A 256 -17.29 -4.28 -6.28
C ASN A 256 -17.06 -3.98 -7.78
N LEU A 257 -15.82 -3.67 -8.14
CA LEU A 257 -15.47 -3.40 -9.54
C LEU A 257 -15.45 -4.65 -10.41
N LEU A 258 -15.07 -5.80 -9.82
CA LEU A 258 -15.06 -7.10 -10.48
C LEU A 258 -16.47 -7.70 -10.59
N ASP A 259 -17.32 -7.49 -9.59
CA ASP A 259 -18.71 -7.94 -9.58
C ASP A 259 -19.57 -7.18 -10.63
N ASP A 260 -19.29 -5.89 -10.83
CA ASP A 260 -19.98 -5.09 -11.87
C ASP A 260 -19.59 -5.54 -13.27
N ILE A 261 -18.34 -5.92 -13.50
CA ILE A 261 -17.86 -6.47 -14.78
C ILE A 261 -18.42 -7.89 -15.03
N ALA A 262 -18.66 -8.67 -13.99
CA ALA A 262 -19.22 -10.03 -14.12
C ALA A 262 -20.73 -10.04 -14.40
N LYS A 263 -21.42 -8.91 -14.22
CA LYS A 263 -22.86 -8.74 -14.50
C LYS A 263 -23.15 -8.17 -15.88
N GLU A 264 -22.15 -7.62 -16.57
CA GLU A 264 -22.21 -7.20 -17.99
C GLU A 264 -21.81 -8.36 -18.92
#